data_e5d00ba7139bf073a4295504b66ad9ac
#
_entry.id   e5d00ba7139bf073a4295504b66ad9ac
#
_cell.length_a   1.000
_cell.length_b   1.000
_cell.length_c   1.000
_cell.angle_alpha   90.00
_cell.angle_beta   90.00
_cell.angle_gamma   90.00
#
_symmetry.space_group_name_H-M   'P 1'
#
loop_
_entity.id
_entity.type
_entity.pdbx_description
1 polymer ?
#
loop_
_entity_poly.entity_id
_entity_poly.type
_entity_poly.pdbx_seq_one_letter_code
_entity_poly.pdbx_strand_id
1 'polypeptide(L)'
;IMHDGSNTILRDGGTGDLKLYGSRIEIGGNSVDETIAFFTENAGAQLYFNNEEKFQTVAIGATIFGDFIVAGVTTTQKLNVTGVATVGGALSLPDNTKAQFGTGGDLLIYHDSSNSYIDDQGTGDLIIRGSADIKLQSASGENYIIANDTGSVEAYFDNSKKVETTSGGLKVTGITTLTDR
;
A
#
# COMPACT_ATOMS: atom_id res chain seq x y z
N ILE A 1 -35.65 11.34 -34.60
CA ILE A 1 -34.42 12.08 -34.89
C ILE A 1 -34.83 13.50 -35.28
N MET A 2 -34.20 14.49 -34.70
CA MET A 2 -34.43 15.91 -35.00
C MET A 2 -33.11 16.67 -35.03
N HIS A 3 -33.14 17.82 -35.74
CA HIS A 3 -32.06 18.80 -35.74
C HIS A 3 -32.62 20.15 -35.24
N ASP A 4 -31.98 20.71 -34.20
CA ASP A 4 -32.50 21.93 -33.54
C ASP A 4 -31.86 23.23 -34.09
N GLY A 5 -31.11 23.15 -35.17
CA GLY A 5 -30.35 24.24 -35.76
C GLY A 5 -28.85 24.16 -35.40
N SER A 6 -28.50 23.46 -34.37
CA SER A 6 -27.13 23.26 -33.90
C SER A 6 -26.76 21.78 -33.72
N ASN A 7 -27.69 20.97 -33.21
CA ASN A 7 -27.46 19.57 -32.84
C ASN A 7 -28.38 18.63 -33.59
N THR A 8 -27.90 17.44 -33.93
CA THR A 8 -28.75 16.31 -34.30
C THR A 8 -29.04 15.48 -33.03
N ILE A 9 -30.33 15.34 -32.72
CA ILE A 9 -30.80 14.71 -31.47
C ILE A 9 -31.54 13.40 -31.82
N LEU A 10 -31.09 12.30 -31.24
CA LEU A 10 -31.81 11.04 -31.16
C LEU A 10 -32.41 10.91 -29.75
N ARG A 11 -33.75 11.00 -29.66
CA ARG A 11 -34.45 10.99 -28.38
C ARG A 11 -35.58 9.99 -28.39
N ASP A 12 -35.68 9.14 -27.40
CA ASP A 12 -36.89 8.46 -26.97
C ASP A 12 -37.62 9.39 -25.96
N GLY A 13 -38.87 9.72 -26.23
CA GLY A 13 -39.71 10.53 -25.35
C GLY A 13 -40.82 9.72 -24.67
N GLY A 14 -40.81 8.39 -24.82
CA GLY A 14 -41.77 7.46 -24.21
C GLY A 14 -41.38 7.01 -22.80
N THR A 15 -42.03 5.94 -22.36
CA THR A 15 -41.75 5.29 -21.04
C THR A 15 -40.83 4.08 -21.17
N GLY A 16 -40.35 3.77 -22.36
CA GLY A 16 -39.47 2.65 -22.66
C GLY A 16 -37.98 3.08 -22.78
N ASP A 17 -37.18 2.19 -23.32
CA ASP A 17 -35.73 2.39 -23.50
C ASP A 17 -35.44 2.75 -24.96
N LEU A 18 -34.49 3.62 -25.21
CA LEU A 18 -33.86 3.73 -26.52
C LEU A 18 -32.90 2.54 -26.72
N LYS A 19 -33.24 1.61 -27.59
CA LYS A 19 -32.46 0.41 -27.86
C LYS A 19 -31.72 0.52 -29.19
N LEU A 20 -30.39 0.38 -29.14
CA LEU A 20 -29.53 0.32 -30.32
C LEU A 20 -29.01 -1.11 -30.46
N TYR A 21 -29.31 -1.78 -31.58
CA TYR A 21 -28.90 -3.16 -31.85
C TYR A 21 -27.95 -3.20 -33.05
N GLY A 22 -26.92 -4.02 -32.95
CA GLY A 22 -25.98 -4.30 -34.03
C GLY A 22 -24.88 -5.24 -33.50
N SER A 23 -24.19 -5.94 -34.40
CA SER A 23 -23.01 -6.73 -34.03
C SER A 23 -21.91 -5.86 -33.44
N ARG A 24 -21.86 -4.58 -33.82
CA ARG A 24 -21.00 -3.53 -33.24
C ARG A 24 -21.70 -2.17 -33.34
N ILE A 25 -21.66 -1.42 -32.29
CA ILE A 25 -22.03 0.00 -32.26
C ILE A 25 -20.75 0.80 -32.13
N GLU A 26 -20.56 1.77 -33.03
CA GLU A 26 -19.41 2.64 -33.07
C GLU A 26 -19.84 4.08 -32.79
N ILE A 27 -19.06 4.77 -31.95
CA ILE A 27 -19.14 6.22 -31.74
C ILE A 27 -17.81 6.79 -32.19
N GLY A 28 -17.84 7.64 -33.24
CA GLY A 28 -16.67 8.28 -33.82
C GLY A 28 -16.65 9.78 -33.56
N GLY A 29 -15.53 10.41 -33.84
CA GLY A 29 -15.38 11.85 -33.84
C GLY A 29 -15.99 12.50 -35.11
N ASN A 30 -15.76 13.79 -35.28
CA ASN A 30 -16.21 14.52 -36.49
C ASN A 30 -15.42 14.07 -37.74
N SER A 31 -14.25 13.47 -37.57
CA SER A 31 -13.52 12.78 -38.61
C SER A 31 -13.91 11.30 -38.60
N VAL A 32 -14.16 10.70 -39.77
CA VAL A 32 -14.47 9.27 -39.92
C VAL A 32 -13.32 8.36 -39.48
N ASP A 33 -12.13 8.93 -39.32
CA ASP A 33 -10.92 8.20 -38.92
C ASP A 33 -10.66 8.25 -37.39
N GLU A 34 -11.51 8.94 -36.62
CA GLU A 34 -11.38 9.04 -35.16
C GLU A 34 -12.42 8.16 -34.45
N THR A 35 -11.95 7.19 -33.73
CA THR A 35 -12.78 6.33 -32.86
C THR A 35 -12.82 6.88 -31.44
N ILE A 36 -14.03 6.97 -30.84
CA ILE A 36 -14.25 7.33 -29.44
C ILE A 36 -14.63 6.10 -28.63
N ALA A 37 -15.57 5.29 -29.15
CA ALA A 37 -16.01 4.07 -28.46
C ALA A 37 -16.48 3.00 -29.41
N PHE A 38 -16.26 1.74 -29.00
CA PHE A 38 -16.91 0.56 -29.57
C PHE A 38 -17.67 -0.20 -28.49
N PHE A 39 -18.83 -0.78 -28.89
CA PHE A 39 -19.58 -1.77 -28.15
C PHE A 39 -19.80 -2.95 -29.10
N THR A 40 -19.11 -4.05 -28.84
CA THR A 40 -19.08 -5.20 -29.78
C THR A 40 -19.69 -6.42 -29.12
N GLU A 41 -20.60 -7.08 -29.81
CA GLU A 41 -21.21 -8.32 -29.36
C GLU A 41 -20.13 -9.36 -29.06
N ASN A 42 -20.20 -9.99 -27.86
CA ASN A 42 -19.24 -11.00 -27.36
C ASN A 42 -17.76 -10.54 -27.22
N ALA A 43 -17.48 -9.22 -27.38
CA ALA A 43 -16.13 -8.67 -27.20
C ALA A 43 -16.04 -7.55 -26.16
N GLY A 44 -17.18 -6.91 -25.81
CA GLY A 44 -17.25 -5.90 -24.77
C GLY A 44 -17.23 -4.46 -25.25
N ALA A 45 -16.96 -3.54 -24.32
CA ALA A 45 -16.87 -2.10 -24.54
C ALA A 45 -15.41 -1.65 -24.57
N GLN A 46 -15.10 -0.72 -25.46
CA GLN A 46 -13.79 -0.11 -25.61
C GLN A 46 -13.95 1.40 -25.71
N LEU A 47 -13.11 2.18 -25.01
CA LEU A 47 -13.06 3.64 -25.05
C LEU A 47 -11.69 4.09 -25.51
N TYR A 48 -11.65 5.11 -26.36
CA TYR A 48 -10.45 5.60 -26.99
C TYR A 48 -10.23 7.10 -26.71
N PHE A 49 -8.98 7.52 -26.74
CA PHE A 49 -8.57 8.91 -26.80
C PHE A 49 -7.48 9.05 -27.85
N ASN A 50 -7.71 9.91 -28.87
CA ASN A 50 -6.84 10.05 -30.04
C ASN A 50 -6.51 8.71 -30.71
N ASN A 51 -7.50 7.87 -30.95
CA ASN A 51 -7.38 6.53 -31.52
C ASN A 51 -6.53 5.53 -30.71
N GLU A 52 -6.11 5.90 -29.50
CA GLU A 52 -5.47 4.98 -28.56
C GLU A 52 -6.52 4.43 -27.59
N GLU A 53 -6.58 3.11 -27.47
CA GLU A 53 -7.46 2.45 -26.50
C GLU A 53 -7.00 2.78 -25.07
N LYS A 54 -7.92 3.29 -24.22
CA LYS A 54 -7.67 3.66 -22.84
C LYS A 54 -8.41 2.80 -21.83
N PHE A 55 -9.52 2.19 -22.23
CA PHE A 55 -10.31 1.31 -21.40
C PHE A 55 -10.97 0.22 -22.23
N GLN A 56 -11.00 -1.00 -21.72
CA GLN A 56 -11.82 -2.09 -22.29
C GLN A 56 -12.42 -2.98 -21.19
N THR A 57 -13.60 -3.54 -21.47
CA THR A 57 -14.14 -4.64 -20.69
C THR A 57 -13.70 -5.98 -21.28
N VAL A 58 -13.35 -6.93 -20.43
CA VAL A 58 -12.93 -8.29 -20.78
C VAL A 58 -13.73 -9.30 -19.97
N ALA A 59 -13.68 -10.58 -20.32
CA ALA A 59 -14.46 -11.63 -19.66
C ALA A 59 -14.30 -11.70 -18.13
N ILE A 60 -13.16 -11.29 -17.60
CA ILE A 60 -12.83 -11.32 -16.17
C ILE A 60 -12.77 -9.93 -15.51
N GLY A 61 -13.22 -8.87 -16.18
CA GLY A 61 -13.19 -7.51 -15.61
C GLY A 61 -13.00 -6.41 -16.64
N ALA A 62 -12.17 -5.44 -16.28
CA ALA A 62 -11.82 -4.31 -17.13
C ALA A 62 -10.32 -4.02 -17.10
N THR A 63 -9.80 -3.52 -18.21
CA THR A 63 -8.40 -3.09 -18.36
C THR A 63 -8.36 -1.58 -18.61
N ILE A 64 -7.45 -0.90 -17.94
CA ILE A 64 -7.08 0.50 -18.18
C ILE A 64 -5.67 0.52 -18.77
N PHE A 65 -5.52 1.15 -19.92
CA PHE A 65 -4.23 1.34 -20.59
C PHE A 65 -3.67 2.71 -20.24
N GLY A 66 -2.69 2.75 -19.35
CA GLY A 66 -2.09 3.96 -18.81
C GLY A 66 -2.44 4.19 -17.35
N ASP A 67 -2.49 5.44 -16.92
CA ASP A 67 -2.73 5.83 -15.53
C ASP A 67 -4.20 5.69 -15.15
N PHE A 68 -4.46 5.11 -13.98
CA PHE A 68 -5.77 5.11 -13.34
C PHE A 68 -5.75 6.09 -12.16
N ILE A 69 -6.33 7.28 -12.36
CA ILE A 69 -6.38 8.34 -11.35
C ILE A 69 -7.76 8.35 -10.71
N VAL A 70 -7.80 8.17 -9.39
CA VAL A 70 -9.02 8.30 -8.57
C VAL A 70 -8.88 9.55 -7.70
N ALA A 71 -9.72 10.57 -7.94
CA ALA A 71 -9.71 11.79 -7.14
C ALA A 71 -10.42 11.66 -5.77
N GLY A 72 -10.93 10.49 -5.44
CA GLY A 72 -11.68 10.19 -4.22
C GLY A 72 -11.24 8.89 -3.57
N VAL A 73 -12.20 8.13 -3.06
CA VAL A 73 -11.96 6.86 -2.36
C VAL A 73 -12.11 5.68 -3.32
N THR A 74 -11.17 4.74 -3.26
CA THR A 74 -11.28 3.42 -3.90
C THR A 74 -11.57 2.38 -2.84
N THR A 75 -12.68 1.65 -2.97
CA THR A 75 -13.01 0.51 -2.11
C THR A 75 -12.83 -0.78 -2.90
N THR A 76 -11.94 -1.65 -2.45
CA THR A 76 -11.69 -2.97 -3.05
C THR A 76 -11.67 -4.04 -1.95
N GLN A 77 -12.11 -5.25 -2.28
CA GLN A 77 -11.96 -6.39 -1.36
C GLN A 77 -10.51 -6.87 -1.32
N LYS A 78 -9.79 -6.76 -2.43
CA LYS A 78 -8.39 -7.14 -2.57
C LYS A 78 -7.71 -6.22 -3.58
N LEU A 79 -6.58 -5.65 -3.20
CA LEU A 79 -5.67 -4.95 -4.10
C LEU A 79 -4.41 -5.82 -4.28
N ASN A 80 -4.13 -6.24 -5.52
CA ASN A 80 -2.90 -6.94 -5.86
C ASN A 80 -2.00 -6.00 -6.67
N VAL A 81 -0.87 -5.62 -6.10
CA VAL A 81 0.14 -4.77 -6.74
C VAL A 81 1.35 -5.64 -7.07
N THR A 82 1.61 -5.85 -8.36
CA THR A 82 2.76 -6.67 -8.83
C THR A 82 4.07 -5.87 -8.94
N GLY A 83 3.99 -4.56 -8.79
CA GLY A 83 5.12 -3.64 -8.80
C GLY A 83 5.31 -2.97 -7.43
N VAL A 84 5.61 -1.68 -7.45
CA VAL A 84 5.79 -0.86 -6.24
C VAL A 84 4.47 -0.21 -5.84
N ALA A 85 4.09 -0.32 -4.57
CA ALA A 85 3.03 0.49 -3.96
C ALA A 85 3.68 1.66 -3.19
N THR A 86 3.37 2.91 -3.58
CA THR A 86 3.81 4.10 -2.86
C THR A 86 2.62 4.71 -2.14
N VAL A 87 2.73 4.86 -0.82
CA VAL A 87 1.72 5.51 0.01
C VAL A 87 2.27 6.88 0.40
N GLY A 88 1.70 7.95 -0.17
CA GLY A 88 2.12 9.34 0.09
C GLY A 88 1.62 9.92 1.42
N GLY A 89 0.75 9.21 2.13
CA GLY A 89 0.22 9.54 3.44
C GLY A 89 0.44 8.40 4.45
N ALA A 90 -0.46 8.25 5.41
CA ALA A 90 -0.41 7.14 6.36
C ALA A 90 -0.99 5.86 5.75
N LEU A 91 -0.34 4.72 5.98
CA LEU A 91 -0.95 3.41 5.86
C LEU A 91 -1.61 3.07 7.21
N SER A 92 -2.93 3.13 7.28
CA SER A 92 -3.68 2.83 8.50
C SER A 92 -4.14 1.38 8.49
N LEU A 93 -3.68 0.62 9.48
CA LEU A 93 -4.12 -0.75 9.74
C LEU A 93 -4.83 -0.75 11.10
N PRO A 94 -6.10 -1.17 11.17
CA PRO A 94 -6.83 -1.30 12.44
C PRO A 94 -6.16 -2.29 13.40
N ASP A 95 -6.53 -2.23 14.68
CA ASP A 95 -6.12 -3.20 15.69
C ASP A 95 -6.34 -4.64 15.24
N ASN A 96 -5.43 -5.52 15.59
CA ASN A 96 -5.39 -6.92 15.19
C ASN A 96 -5.21 -7.18 13.68
N THR A 97 -5.07 -6.11 12.86
CA THR A 97 -4.69 -6.23 11.45
C THR A 97 -3.17 -6.24 11.34
N LYS A 98 -2.64 -7.20 10.61
CA LYS A 98 -1.19 -7.44 10.52
C LYS A 98 -0.62 -6.99 9.18
N ALA A 99 0.46 -6.22 9.20
CA ALA A 99 1.36 -6.14 8.05
C ALA A 99 2.19 -7.43 8.02
N GLN A 100 2.04 -8.21 6.95
CA GLN A 100 2.69 -9.52 6.80
C GLN A 100 3.78 -9.45 5.74
N PHE A 101 4.94 -10.02 6.05
CA PHE A 101 6.08 -10.15 5.15
C PHE A 101 6.51 -11.61 5.07
N GLY A 102 6.93 -12.05 3.88
CA GLY A 102 7.23 -13.45 3.59
C GLY A 102 6.00 -14.26 3.19
N THR A 103 6.23 -15.40 2.53
CA THR A 103 5.15 -16.23 1.95
C THR A 103 4.24 -16.86 3.01
N GLY A 104 4.78 -17.18 4.18
CA GLY A 104 4.05 -17.73 5.31
C GLY A 104 3.59 -16.71 6.35
N GLY A 105 3.88 -15.42 6.14
CA GLY A 105 3.72 -14.41 7.18
C GLY A 105 4.85 -14.51 8.22
N ASP A 106 6.08 -14.66 7.73
CA ASP A 106 7.26 -14.96 8.56
C ASP A 106 7.60 -13.80 9.50
N LEU A 107 7.37 -12.53 9.08
CA LEU A 107 7.48 -11.35 9.94
C LEU A 107 6.13 -10.64 9.97
N LEU A 108 5.64 -10.34 11.18
CA LEU A 108 4.39 -9.62 11.44
C LEU A 108 4.66 -8.33 12.20
N ILE A 109 4.02 -7.23 11.77
CA ILE A 109 4.01 -5.96 12.51
C ILE A 109 2.56 -5.58 12.75
N TYR A 110 2.16 -5.41 14.00
CA TYR A 110 0.76 -5.12 14.35
C TYR A 110 0.62 -4.53 15.76
N HIS A 111 -0.59 -4.05 16.06
CA HIS A 111 -1.06 -3.65 17.39
C HIS A 111 -2.29 -4.48 17.77
N ASP A 112 -2.36 -4.99 19.01
CA ASP A 112 -3.43 -5.89 19.47
C ASP A 112 -4.48 -5.21 20.35
N SER A 113 -4.61 -3.90 20.29
CA SER A 113 -5.40 -3.02 21.17
C SER A 113 -4.71 -2.67 22.50
N SER A 114 -3.59 -3.28 22.81
CA SER A 114 -2.83 -3.05 24.05
C SER A 114 -1.34 -2.91 23.79
N ASN A 115 -0.78 -3.77 22.96
CA ASN A 115 0.65 -3.86 22.71
C ASN A 115 0.97 -3.79 21.21
N SER A 116 2.15 -3.28 20.87
CA SER A 116 2.70 -3.30 19.53
C SER A 116 3.77 -4.38 19.41
N TYR A 117 3.77 -5.10 18.29
CA TYR A 117 4.62 -6.25 18.03
C TYR A 117 5.43 -6.09 16.75
N ILE A 118 6.68 -6.50 16.81
CA ILE A 118 7.50 -6.95 15.67
C ILE A 118 7.76 -8.43 15.97
N ASP A 119 7.07 -9.31 15.28
CA ASP A 119 6.96 -10.74 15.63
C ASP A 119 7.50 -11.59 14.48
N ASP A 120 8.69 -12.18 14.69
CA ASP A 120 9.34 -13.08 13.76
C ASP A 120 8.87 -14.51 14.04
N GLN A 121 8.11 -15.07 13.10
CA GLN A 121 7.58 -16.44 13.13
C GLN A 121 8.27 -17.35 12.10
N GLY A 122 9.29 -16.84 11.40
CA GLY A 122 10.05 -17.57 10.39
C GLY A 122 11.07 -18.56 11.01
N THR A 123 11.96 -19.06 10.16
CA THR A 123 13.01 -20.02 10.54
C THR A 123 14.38 -19.35 10.58
N GLY A 124 14.52 -18.20 11.07
CA GLY A 124 15.79 -17.47 11.12
C GLY A 124 15.84 -16.57 12.33
N ASP A 125 16.73 -15.62 12.30
CA ASP A 125 16.87 -14.61 13.35
C ASP A 125 16.17 -13.32 12.94
N LEU A 126 15.55 -12.62 13.89
CA LEU A 126 15.19 -11.21 13.71
C LEU A 126 16.45 -10.34 13.76
N ILE A 127 16.91 -9.87 12.61
CA ILE A 127 18.11 -9.05 12.49
C ILE A 127 17.72 -7.57 12.42
N ILE A 128 18.08 -6.78 13.43
CA ILE A 128 17.89 -5.33 13.45
C ILE A 128 19.25 -4.65 13.19
N ARG A 129 19.35 -3.85 12.12
CA ARG A 129 20.58 -3.15 11.73
C ARG A 129 20.36 -1.65 11.67
N GLY A 130 21.26 -0.89 12.26
CA GLY A 130 21.39 0.56 12.10
C GLY A 130 22.62 0.91 11.28
N SER A 131 22.63 2.03 10.58
CA SER A 131 23.84 2.59 9.94
C SER A 131 24.74 3.33 10.94
N ALA A 132 24.24 3.54 12.14
CA ALA A 132 24.95 4.09 13.30
C ALA A 132 24.52 3.25 14.52
N ASP A 133 24.08 3.89 15.59
CA ASP A 133 23.67 3.20 16.81
C ASP A 133 22.29 2.55 16.70
N ILE A 134 22.04 1.50 17.50
CA ILE A 134 20.70 0.99 17.78
C ILE A 134 20.31 1.45 19.19
N LYS A 135 19.14 2.08 19.33
CA LYS A 135 18.63 2.63 20.58
C LYS A 135 17.24 2.10 20.91
N LEU A 136 17.06 1.66 22.16
CA LEU A 136 15.76 1.39 22.76
C LEU A 136 15.48 2.51 23.77
N GLN A 137 14.38 3.22 23.56
CA GLN A 137 14.04 4.41 24.35
C GLN A 137 12.57 4.40 24.75
N SER A 138 12.22 5.17 25.79
CA SER A 138 10.84 5.51 26.09
C SER A 138 10.27 6.47 25.06
N ALA A 139 8.95 6.69 25.07
CA ALA A 139 8.29 7.68 24.23
C ALA A 139 8.78 9.13 24.50
N SER A 140 9.32 9.40 25.68
CA SER A 140 9.93 10.69 26.07
C SER A 140 11.41 10.82 25.67
N GLY A 141 11.99 9.78 25.03
CA GLY A 141 13.40 9.77 24.60
C GLY A 141 14.39 9.33 25.68
N GLU A 142 13.92 8.79 26.82
CA GLU A 142 14.78 8.22 27.83
C GLU A 142 15.43 6.93 27.35
N ASN A 143 16.74 6.79 27.53
CA ASN A 143 17.48 5.62 27.08
C ASN A 143 17.27 4.42 28.02
N TYR A 144 17.03 3.24 27.43
CA TYR A 144 17.06 1.96 28.10
C TYR A 144 18.33 1.18 27.70
N ILE A 145 18.55 1.03 26.39
CA ILE A 145 19.72 0.37 25.82
C ILE A 145 20.22 1.16 24.62
N ILE A 146 21.54 1.30 24.52
CA ILE A 146 22.22 1.81 23.34
C ILE A 146 23.28 0.80 22.92
N ALA A 147 23.27 0.37 21.67
CA ALA A 147 24.36 -0.36 21.03
C ALA A 147 25.05 0.59 20.05
N ASN A 148 26.25 1.06 20.41
CA ASN A 148 27.04 1.99 19.60
C ASN A 148 27.75 1.24 18.47
N ASP A 149 27.78 1.79 17.26
CA ASP A 149 28.32 1.15 16.04
C ASP A 149 29.74 0.62 16.23
N THR A 150 30.66 1.42 16.72
CA THR A 150 32.07 1.04 16.93
C THR A 150 32.46 1.04 18.41
N GLY A 151 31.49 0.86 19.30
CA GLY A 151 31.69 1.08 20.73
C GLY A 151 31.00 0.07 21.62
N SER A 152 30.58 0.55 22.78
CA SER A 152 29.95 -0.23 23.83
C SER A 152 28.48 -0.55 23.56
N VAL A 153 28.00 -1.63 24.17
CA VAL A 153 26.58 -1.80 24.49
C VAL A 153 26.36 -1.24 25.90
N GLU A 154 25.39 -0.37 26.06
CA GLU A 154 25.10 0.39 27.26
C GLU A 154 23.69 0.13 27.76
N ALA A 155 23.49 -0.04 29.05
CA ALA A 155 22.18 -0.12 29.69
C ALA A 155 22.01 1.00 30.72
N TYR A 156 20.81 1.57 30.78
CA TYR A 156 20.50 2.77 31.54
C TYR A 156 19.38 2.51 32.57
N PHE A 157 19.41 3.28 33.64
CA PHE A 157 18.35 3.46 34.60
C PHE A 157 18.18 4.95 34.85
N ASP A 158 17.00 5.49 34.57
CA ASP A 158 16.69 6.93 34.74
C ASP A 158 17.73 7.81 34.02
N ASN A 159 17.94 7.55 32.72
CA ASN A 159 18.98 8.17 31.85
C ASN A 159 20.42 8.11 32.38
N SER A 160 20.68 7.41 33.49
CA SER A 160 22.02 7.22 34.04
C SER A 160 22.58 5.87 33.59
N LYS A 161 23.71 5.87 32.89
CA LYS A 161 24.38 4.64 32.45
C LYS A 161 24.81 3.81 33.66
N LYS A 162 24.37 2.56 33.73
CA LYS A 162 24.67 1.62 34.81
C LYS A 162 25.59 0.48 34.36
N VAL A 163 25.51 0.06 33.09
CA VAL A 163 26.33 -1.02 32.56
C VAL A 163 26.85 -0.62 31.19
N GLU A 164 28.11 -0.95 30.90
CA GLU A 164 28.69 -0.81 29.56
C GLU A 164 29.70 -1.93 29.28
N THR A 165 29.75 -2.41 28.02
CA THR A 165 30.85 -3.26 27.55
C THR A 165 32.06 -2.40 27.22
N THR A 166 33.26 -2.88 27.53
CA THR A 166 34.54 -2.19 27.23
C THR A 166 35.49 -3.19 26.57
N SER A 167 36.62 -2.71 26.03
CA SER A 167 37.67 -3.58 25.50
C SER A 167 38.26 -4.54 26.54
N GLY A 168 38.13 -4.24 27.83
CA GLY A 168 38.63 -5.05 28.94
C GLY A 168 37.54 -5.90 29.63
N GLY A 169 36.29 -5.81 29.19
CA GLY A 169 35.18 -6.56 29.82
C GLY A 169 33.94 -5.71 30.10
N LEU A 170 33.34 -5.88 31.27
CA LEU A 170 32.11 -5.21 31.67
C LEU A 170 32.38 -4.18 32.75
N LYS A 171 31.90 -2.95 32.59
CA LYS A 171 31.91 -1.92 33.63
C LYS A 171 30.51 -1.73 34.19
N VAL A 172 30.39 -1.79 35.53
CA VAL A 172 29.14 -1.54 36.25
C VAL A 172 29.35 -0.29 37.13
N THR A 173 28.39 0.64 37.02
CA THR A 173 28.40 1.89 37.79
C THR A 173 27.38 1.80 38.93
N GLY A 174 27.82 1.74 40.16
CA GLY A 174 26.98 1.59 41.35
C GLY A 174 27.42 0.40 42.23
N ILE A 175 26.49 -0.14 43.00
CA ILE A 175 26.71 -1.29 43.86
C ILE A 175 26.36 -2.57 43.12
N THR A 176 27.28 -3.52 43.01
CA THR A 176 27.04 -4.86 42.48
C THR A 176 26.86 -5.83 43.64
N THR A 177 25.68 -6.44 43.74
CA THR A 177 25.43 -7.51 44.73
C THR A 177 25.49 -8.84 44.01
N LEU A 178 26.46 -9.65 44.35
CA LEU A 178 26.57 -11.08 43.94
C LEU A 178 26.01 -11.92 45.07
N THR A 179 24.94 -12.66 44.83
CA THR A 179 24.37 -13.63 45.77
C THR A 179 24.72 -15.03 45.29
N ASP A 180 25.58 -15.69 45.99
CA ASP A 180 25.82 -17.16 45.83
C ASP A 180 24.61 -17.89 46.35
N ARG A 181 24.19 -18.90 45.60
CA ARG A 181 23.24 -19.94 46.04
C ARG A 181 23.97 -21.19 46.43
#